data_31e81291cbb3baae8d09e6e8babf3d75
#
_entry.id   31e81291cbb3baae8d09e6e8babf3d75
#
_cell.length_a   1.000
_cell.length_b   1.000
_cell.length_c   1.000
_cell.angle_alpha   90.00
_cell.angle_beta   90.00
_cell.angle_gamma   90.00
#
_symmetry.space_group_name_H-M   'P 1'
#
loop_
_entity.id
_entity.type
_entity.pdbx_description
1 polymer ?
#
loop_
_entity_poly.entity_id
_entity_poly.type
_entity_poly.pdbx_seq_one_letter_code
_entity_poly.pdbx_strand_id
1 'polypeptide(L)'
;MRSSRPFPFLLSTLALTAATLSLGSAMAHAAVVEGGGDVPPVSHAPMGEVAVRRGVQGPAGLFTARIHLLVNASKNEFGKPTSLAPDFYYSLTDSVQIGLLHTLPMGWQTLPGAGLCLTGSDKGCATVYNNVGFDFMYGLFYGDVHLSFHSSLFLLRAPDPLPAGVMWTVGLSGKLHFTDAVALLFDPQIGISLKDRDAYKDMLYVPLELQLQASRAVALKLLSGVTGQLSSLGDTYQVPVGLGVVANLTPNLDLGLRFSFDNLLGKVPAVPPGLSRTDLRSLGLLLTIRS
;
A
#
# COMPACT_ATOMS: atom_id res chain seq x y z
N MET A 1 -9.60 47.97 13.72
CA MET A 1 -9.09 47.28 14.93
C MET A 1 -9.99 46.10 15.22
N ARG A 2 -9.60 44.88 14.88
CA ARG A 2 -10.26 43.62 15.29
C ARG A 2 -9.21 42.70 15.93
N SER A 3 -9.47 42.36 17.16
CA SER A 3 -8.69 41.55 18.05
C SER A 3 -8.56 40.10 17.54
N SER A 4 -7.35 39.63 17.31
CA SER A 4 -6.98 38.25 17.09
C SER A 4 -6.83 37.54 18.44
N ARG A 5 -7.64 36.52 18.68
CA ARG A 5 -7.44 35.57 19.80
C ARG A 5 -6.59 34.39 19.32
N PRO A 6 -5.62 33.94 20.05
CA PRO A 6 -4.88 32.71 19.73
C PRO A 6 -5.68 31.49 20.20
N PHE A 7 -5.79 30.49 19.33
CA PHE A 7 -6.27 29.14 19.68
C PHE A 7 -5.13 28.29 20.26
N PRO A 8 -5.34 27.50 21.30
CA PRO A 8 -4.28 26.71 21.91
C PRO A 8 -4.00 25.42 21.10
N PHE A 9 -2.74 25.24 20.74
CA PHE A 9 -2.11 23.99 20.34
C PHE A 9 -1.94 23.08 21.57
N LEU A 10 -2.81 22.10 21.78
CA LEU A 10 -2.67 21.19 22.92
C LEU A 10 -3.26 19.77 22.71
N LEU A 11 -3.23 19.22 21.50
CA LEU A 11 -3.74 17.85 21.30
C LEU A 11 -2.92 16.94 20.35
N SER A 12 -1.74 17.38 19.92
CA SER A 12 -0.94 16.59 18.95
C SER A 12 0.24 15.81 19.56
N THR A 13 0.50 15.93 20.87
CA THR A 13 1.68 15.32 21.50
C THR A 13 1.44 13.94 22.13
N LEU A 14 0.20 13.52 22.30
CA LEU A 14 -0.09 12.24 23.02
C LEU A 14 -0.10 10.98 22.13
N ALA A 15 -0.27 11.12 20.83
CA ALA A 15 -0.35 9.94 19.93
C ALA A 15 1.03 9.44 19.49
N LEU A 16 2.06 10.28 19.53
CA LEU A 16 3.39 9.89 19.05
C LEU A 16 4.24 9.18 20.13
N THR A 17 3.95 9.41 21.40
CA THR A 17 4.68 8.80 22.52
C THR A 17 4.30 7.34 22.81
N ALA A 18 3.10 6.90 22.43
CA ALA A 18 2.68 5.51 22.64
C ALA A 18 3.32 4.54 21.61
N ALA A 19 3.62 5.04 20.41
CA ALA A 19 4.25 4.22 19.36
C ALA A 19 5.75 3.99 19.57
N THR A 20 6.43 4.91 20.26
CA THR A 20 7.88 4.79 20.50
C THR A 20 8.24 3.85 21.65
N LEU A 21 7.34 3.63 22.61
CA LEU A 21 7.58 2.74 23.76
C LEU A 21 7.40 1.25 23.44
N SER A 22 6.57 0.90 22.44
CA SER A 22 6.38 -0.50 22.03
C SER A 22 7.42 -0.99 21.02
N LEU A 23 8.01 -0.10 20.22
CA LEU A 23 9.08 -0.43 19.30
C LEU A 23 10.43 -0.71 20.00
N GLY A 24 10.68 -0.08 21.14
CA GLY A 24 11.91 -0.26 21.90
C GLY A 24 12.07 -1.66 22.50
N SER A 25 10.99 -2.30 22.92
CA SER A 25 11.04 -3.65 23.49
C SER A 25 11.09 -4.76 22.44
N ALA A 26 10.54 -4.55 21.24
CA ALA A 26 10.64 -5.51 20.14
C ALA A 26 12.03 -5.51 19.48
N MET A 27 12.71 -4.36 19.43
CA MET A 27 14.09 -4.28 18.91
C MET A 27 15.14 -4.83 19.86
N ALA A 28 14.89 -4.86 21.18
CA ALA A 28 15.84 -5.37 22.15
C ALA A 28 16.03 -6.90 22.08
N HIS A 29 15.10 -7.64 21.45
CA HIS A 29 15.23 -9.09 21.25
C HIS A 29 15.83 -9.47 19.88
N ALA A 30 16.02 -8.51 18.97
CA ALA A 30 16.63 -8.74 17.65
C ALA A 30 18.16 -8.54 17.62
N ALA A 31 18.76 -8.14 18.72
CA ALA A 31 20.21 -7.95 18.81
C ALA A 31 20.87 -9.21 19.36
N VAL A 32 21.86 -9.67 18.59
CA VAL A 32 22.87 -10.71 18.89
C VAL A 32 22.46 -12.12 18.47
N VAL A 33 22.67 -12.41 17.21
CA VAL A 33 23.21 -13.71 16.81
C VAL A 33 24.61 -13.45 16.22
N GLU A 34 25.59 -13.28 17.10
CA GLU A 34 26.98 -13.58 16.76
C GLU A 34 27.14 -15.11 16.85
N GLY A 35 27.43 -15.71 15.72
CA GLY A 35 27.79 -17.12 15.65
C GLY A 35 27.53 -17.65 14.25
N GLY A 36 28.58 -17.96 13.49
CA GLY A 36 28.49 -18.68 12.22
C GLY A 36 27.91 -20.07 12.40
N GLY A 37 26.64 -20.16 12.65
CA GLY A 37 25.81 -21.34 12.57
C GLY A 37 24.96 -21.23 11.31
N ASP A 38 24.74 -22.37 10.65
CA ASP A 38 23.82 -22.49 9.53
C ASP A 38 22.54 -21.67 9.82
N VAL A 39 22.29 -20.63 9.04
CA VAL A 39 21.04 -19.89 9.09
C VAL A 39 19.96 -20.95 8.84
N PRO A 40 19.07 -21.21 9.81
CA PRO A 40 18.04 -22.22 9.60
C PRO A 40 17.26 -21.83 8.34
N PRO A 41 16.90 -22.80 7.49
CA PRO A 41 16.17 -22.52 6.27
C PRO A 41 14.94 -21.68 6.64
N VAL A 42 14.80 -20.55 6.00
CA VAL A 42 13.71 -19.62 6.23
C VAL A 42 12.41 -20.39 6.05
N SER A 43 11.72 -20.67 7.16
CA SER A 43 10.44 -21.36 7.14
C SER A 43 9.41 -20.39 6.59
N HIS A 44 9.23 -20.37 5.27
CA HIS A 44 8.07 -19.74 4.69
C HIS A 44 6.83 -20.52 5.12
N ALA A 45 5.84 -19.78 5.53
CA ALA A 45 4.51 -20.32 5.80
C ALA A 45 4.04 -21.13 4.57
N PRO A 46 3.69 -22.41 4.71
CA PRO A 46 3.27 -23.22 3.57
C PRO A 46 2.08 -22.61 2.85
N MET A 47 2.00 -22.84 1.54
CA MET A 47 0.81 -22.46 0.76
C MET A 47 -0.44 -23.05 1.44
N GLY A 48 -1.42 -22.21 1.76
CA GLY A 48 -2.63 -22.61 2.50
C GLY A 48 -2.74 -22.01 3.89
N GLU A 49 -1.70 -21.34 4.38
CA GLU A 49 -1.84 -20.59 5.63
C GLU A 49 -2.80 -19.41 5.51
N VAL A 50 -3.43 -19.11 6.63
CA VAL A 50 -4.35 -17.97 6.77
C VAL A 50 -3.66 -16.65 6.45
N ALA A 51 -4.41 -15.67 5.94
CA ALA A 51 -3.85 -14.41 5.43
C ALA A 51 -2.94 -13.69 6.43
N VAL A 52 -3.24 -13.77 7.72
CA VAL A 52 -2.44 -13.11 8.77
C VAL A 52 -1.05 -13.72 8.89
N ARG A 53 -0.87 -15.03 8.69
CA ARG A 53 0.42 -15.72 8.83
C ARG A 53 1.32 -15.67 7.60
N ARG A 54 0.78 -15.31 6.43
CA ARG A 54 1.57 -15.22 5.20
C ARG A 54 2.59 -14.10 5.30
N GLY A 55 3.81 -14.35 4.82
CA GLY A 55 4.86 -13.35 4.70
C GLY A 55 4.51 -12.25 3.68
N VAL A 56 5.35 -11.23 3.60
CA VAL A 56 5.26 -10.19 2.56
C VAL A 56 5.72 -10.69 1.20
N GLN A 57 6.63 -11.68 1.19
CA GLN A 57 7.14 -12.40 0.02
C GLN A 57 6.68 -13.85 0.03
N GLY A 58 6.65 -14.48 -1.14
CA GLY A 58 6.39 -15.90 -1.31
C GLY A 58 7.66 -16.76 -1.22
N PRO A 59 7.54 -18.09 -1.02
CA PRO A 59 8.67 -19.01 -1.12
C PRO A 59 9.23 -19.08 -2.54
N ALA A 60 10.46 -19.58 -2.69
CA ALA A 60 11.12 -19.79 -3.97
C ALA A 60 10.23 -20.54 -4.98
N GLY A 61 10.19 -20.08 -6.20
CA GLY A 61 9.38 -20.66 -7.28
C GLY A 61 7.90 -20.26 -7.29
N LEU A 62 7.41 -19.56 -6.26
CA LEU A 62 6.01 -19.13 -6.22
C LEU A 62 5.75 -18.00 -7.22
N PHE A 63 4.79 -18.22 -8.10
CA PHE A 63 4.18 -17.19 -8.92
C PHE A 63 2.90 -16.69 -8.24
N THR A 64 2.72 -15.37 -8.18
CA THR A 64 1.51 -14.73 -7.64
C THR A 64 0.97 -13.71 -8.63
N ALA A 65 -0.28 -13.84 -9.02
CA ALA A 65 -1.02 -12.82 -9.76
C ALA A 65 -2.04 -12.16 -8.83
N ARG A 66 -2.04 -10.82 -8.76
CA ARG A 66 -3.02 -10.00 -8.04
C ARG A 66 -3.77 -9.15 -9.05
N ILE A 67 -5.04 -9.40 -9.24
CA ILE A 67 -5.87 -8.68 -10.21
C ILE A 67 -6.81 -7.76 -9.44
N HIS A 68 -6.58 -6.45 -9.57
CA HIS A 68 -7.37 -5.42 -8.92
C HIS A 68 -8.38 -4.84 -9.90
N LEU A 69 -9.67 -4.98 -9.61
CA LEU A 69 -10.72 -4.17 -10.23
C LEU A 69 -10.98 -2.96 -9.32
N LEU A 70 -10.73 -1.76 -9.84
CA LEU A 70 -10.76 -0.51 -9.10
C LEU A 70 -11.87 0.36 -9.64
N VAL A 71 -12.72 0.82 -8.74
CA VAL A 71 -13.90 1.63 -9.09
C VAL A 71 -13.89 2.90 -8.27
N ASN A 72 -13.96 4.04 -8.93
CA ASN A 72 -14.24 5.30 -8.26
C ASN A 72 -15.67 5.26 -7.68
N ALA A 73 -15.78 5.33 -6.36
CA ALA A 73 -17.05 5.31 -5.64
C ALA A 73 -17.40 6.70 -5.08
N SER A 74 -16.71 7.76 -5.55
CA SER A 74 -16.95 9.14 -5.14
C SER A 74 -18.32 9.63 -5.57
N LYS A 75 -18.87 10.54 -4.79
CA LYS A 75 -20.18 11.15 -5.06
C LYS A 75 -20.16 11.83 -6.43
N ASN A 76 -21.18 11.59 -7.21
CA ASN A 76 -21.40 12.09 -8.58
C ASN A 76 -20.44 11.52 -9.65
N GLU A 77 -19.41 10.73 -9.27
CA GLU A 77 -18.40 10.15 -10.17
C GLU A 77 -18.31 8.63 -10.07
N PHE A 78 -19.36 7.97 -9.58
CA PHE A 78 -19.36 6.52 -9.42
C PHE A 78 -19.04 5.80 -10.74
N GLY A 79 -18.04 4.91 -10.68
CA GLY A 79 -17.56 4.16 -11.84
C GLY A 79 -16.66 4.95 -12.80
N LYS A 80 -16.32 6.21 -12.48
CA LYS A 80 -15.52 7.08 -13.36
C LYS A 80 -14.26 7.58 -12.65
N PRO A 81 -13.09 6.96 -12.85
CA PRO A 81 -12.87 5.78 -13.71
C PRO A 81 -13.16 4.45 -13.04
N THR A 82 -13.25 3.42 -13.87
CA THR A 82 -13.11 1.99 -13.50
C THR A 82 -11.92 1.42 -14.25
N SER A 83 -11.05 0.68 -13.56
CA SER A 83 -9.83 0.13 -14.14
C SER A 83 -9.49 -1.27 -13.63
N LEU A 84 -8.69 -1.98 -14.41
CA LEU A 84 -8.14 -3.29 -14.10
C LEU A 84 -6.61 -3.15 -13.98
N ALA A 85 -6.05 -3.46 -12.80
CA ALA A 85 -4.63 -3.38 -12.55
C ALA A 85 -4.09 -4.76 -12.13
N PRO A 86 -3.57 -5.57 -13.07
CA PRO A 86 -2.97 -6.85 -12.75
C PRO A 86 -1.52 -6.67 -12.30
N ASP A 87 -1.18 -7.15 -11.11
CA ASP A 87 0.19 -7.22 -10.62
C ASP A 87 0.66 -8.66 -10.63
N PHE A 88 1.88 -8.90 -11.08
CA PHE A 88 2.49 -10.22 -11.18
C PHE A 88 3.79 -10.25 -10.39
N TYR A 89 3.99 -11.30 -9.60
CA TYR A 89 5.20 -11.49 -8.81
C TYR A 89 5.73 -12.90 -9.01
N TYR A 90 7.06 -13.00 -9.00
CA TYR A 90 7.74 -14.29 -9.00
C TYR A 90 8.86 -14.29 -7.97
N SER A 91 8.83 -15.25 -7.06
CA SER A 91 9.85 -15.44 -6.04
C SER A 91 11.00 -16.27 -6.64
N LEU A 92 12.10 -15.60 -6.99
CA LEU A 92 13.30 -16.25 -7.55
C LEU A 92 13.98 -17.15 -6.52
N THR A 93 14.06 -16.69 -5.29
CA THR A 93 14.54 -17.41 -4.11
C THR A 93 13.61 -17.11 -2.93
N ASP A 94 13.85 -17.70 -1.80
CA ASP A 94 13.12 -17.39 -0.57
C ASP A 94 13.28 -15.94 -0.11
N SER A 95 14.34 -15.26 -0.53
CA SER A 95 14.60 -13.88 -0.16
C SER A 95 14.52 -12.88 -1.32
N VAL A 96 14.36 -13.33 -2.57
CA VAL A 96 14.33 -12.45 -3.74
C VAL A 96 13.02 -12.62 -4.50
N GLN A 97 12.25 -11.56 -4.63
CA GLN A 97 11.03 -11.50 -5.43
C GLN A 97 11.13 -10.36 -6.43
N ILE A 98 10.70 -10.62 -7.65
CA ILE A 98 10.53 -9.61 -8.71
C ILE A 98 9.06 -9.52 -9.09
N GLY A 99 8.67 -8.39 -9.68
CA GLY A 99 7.29 -8.18 -10.09
C GLY A 99 7.12 -7.24 -11.26
N LEU A 100 5.96 -7.33 -11.89
CA LEU A 100 5.42 -6.37 -12.84
C LEU A 100 4.16 -5.79 -12.24
N LEU A 101 4.14 -4.48 -11.99
CA LEU A 101 3.08 -3.79 -11.29
C LEU A 101 2.30 -2.87 -12.21
N HIS A 102 0.99 -2.79 -11.99
CA HIS A 102 0.12 -1.77 -12.56
C HIS A 102 -0.53 -0.92 -11.45
N THR A 103 -0.46 -1.39 -10.20
CA THR A 103 -0.85 -0.59 -9.05
C THR A 103 0.28 0.37 -8.68
N LEU A 104 -0.05 1.60 -8.32
CA LEU A 104 0.94 2.56 -7.84
C LEU A 104 1.44 2.19 -6.43
N PRO A 105 2.62 2.65 -6.01
CA PRO A 105 3.24 2.30 -4.73
C PRO A 105 2.51 2.87 -3.50
N MET A 106 1.26 3.21 -3.63
CA MET A 106 0.41 3.65 -2.53
C MET A 106 -0.06 2.48 -1.65
N GLY A 107 0.60 1.33 -1.78
CA GLY A 107 0.31 0.12 -1.04
C GLY A 107 -1.10 -0.39 -1.30
N TRP A 108 -1.95 -0.40 -0.27
CA TRP A 108 -3.33 -0.77 -0.39
C TRP A 108 -4.21 0.30 -1.06
N GLN A 109 -3.76 1.56 -1.16
CA GLN A 109 -4.48 2.67 -1.77
C GLN A 109 -4.24 2.70 -3.28
N THR A 110 -4.77 1.71 -3.97
CA THR A 110 -4.74 1.69 -5.43
C THR A 110 -5.81 2.62 -5.96
N LEU A 111 -5.40 3.65 -6.67
CA LEU A 111 -6.32 4.65 -7.23
C LEU A 111 -7.06 4.08 -8.44
N PRO A 112 -8.37 4.31 -8.57
CA PRO A 112 -9.10 4.06 -9.81
C PRO A 112 -8.43 4.77 -10.99
N GLY A 113 -8.31 4.08 -12.12
CA GLY A 113 -7.60 4.58 -13.30
C GLY A 113 -6.20 3.98 -13.50
N ALA A 114 -5.61 3.30 -12.51
CA ALA A 114 -4.34 2.59 -12.66
C ALA A 114 -4.47 1.36 -13.58
N GLY A 115 -3.42 1.02 -14.30
CA GLY A 115 -3.38 -0.12 -15.22
C GLY A 115 -4.25 0.09 -16.48
N LEU A 116 -5.06 -0.88 -16.82
CA LEU A 116 -5.97 -0.84 -17.96
C LEU A 116 -7.28 -0.14 -17.57
N CYS A 117 -7.53 1.02 -18.15
CA CYS A 117 -8.74 1.78 -17.89
C CYS A 117 -9.90 1.26 -18.75
N LEU A 118 -11.04 0.95 -18.12
CA LEU A 118 -12.19 0.32 -18.77
C LEU A 118 -13.26 1.34 -19.22
N THR A 119 -13.25 2.55 -18.66
CA THR A 119 -14.32 3.54 -18.86
C THR A 119 -14.02 4.63 -19.89
N GLY A 120 -12.78 4.73 -20.38
CA GLY A 120 -12.37 5.72 -21.38
C GLY A 120 -11.95 7.09 -20.80
N SER A 121 -11.35 7.93 -21.65
CA SER A 121 -10.78 9.22 -21.27
C SER A 121 -11.82 10.26 -20.88
N ASP A 122 -13.00 10.20 -21.43
CA ASP A 122 -14.15 11.06 -21.10
C ASP A 122 -14.73 10.77 -19.69
N LYS A 123 -14.29 9.69 -19.06
CA LYS A 123 -14.76 9.23 -17.75
C LYS A 123 -13.62 9.05 -16.75
N GLY A 124 -12.61 9.93 -16.80
CA GLY A 124 -11.55 10.04 -15.80
C GLY A 124 -10.32 9.16 -16.02
N CYS A 125 -10.21 8.47 -17.16
CA CYS A 125 -8.98 7.77 -17.53
C CYS A 125 -7.95 8.74 -18.13
N ALA A 126 -6.69 8.62 -17.74
CA ALA A 126 -5.62 9.36 -18.40
C ALA A 126 -5.41 8.85 -19.83
N THR A 127 -5.28 7.54 -19.98
CA THR A 127 -5.21 6.82 -21.27
C THR A 127 -5.85 5.44 -21.09
N VAL A 128 -5.90 4.62 -22.13
CA VAL A 128 -6.39 3.23 -22.03
C VAL A 128 -5.48 2.39 -21.15
N TYR A 129 -4.16 2.61 -21.22
CA TYR A 129 -3.16 1.91 -20.39
C TYR A 129 -2.26 2.94 -19.69
N ASN A 130 -2.32 2.97 -18.37
CA ASN A 130 -1.74 4.08 -17.62
C ASN A 130 -0.37 3.77 -17.04
N ASN A 131 -0.30 2.95 -16.01
CA ASN A 131 0.93 2.79 -15.25
C ASN A 131 1.46 1.37 -15.38
N VAL A 132 2.77 1.24 -15.48
CA VAL A 132 3.48 -0.04 -15.36
C VAL A 132 4.77 0.17 -14.59
N GLY A 133 5.11 -0.76 -13.72
CA GLY A 133 6.32 -0.73 -12.93
C GLY A 133 7.00 -2.08 -12.86
N PHE A 134 8.31 -2.06 -12.72
CA PHE A 134 9.11 -3.21 -12.34
C PHE A 134 9.35 -3.15 -10.84
N ASP A 135 9.13 -4.27 -10.15
CA ASP A 135 9.22 -4.40 -8.71
C ASP A 135 10.33 -5.35 -8.29
N PHE A 136 11.00 -5.03 -7.18
CA PHE A 136 12.05 -5.82 -6.57
C PHE A 136 11.91 -5.80 -5.05
N MET A 137 11.90 -6.97 -4.44
CA MET A 137 11.93 -7.13 -2.99
C MET A 137 13.07 -8.06 -2.59
N TYR A 138 13.78 -7.69 -1.52
CA TYR A 138 14.82 -8.49 -0.90
C TYR A 138 14.53 -8.66 0.59
N GLY A 139 14.30 -9.90 1.02
CA GLY A 139 14.01 -10.24 2.41
C GLY A 139 15.23 -10.06 3.30
N LEU A 140 15.05 -9.32 4.39
CA LEU A 140 16.08 -8.99 5.38
C LEU A 140 15.91 -9.83 6.66
N PHE A 141 14.68 -9.97 7.13
CA PHE A 141 14.33 -10.67 8.35
C PHE A 141 13.05 -11.49 8.15
N TYR A 142 12.98 -12.64 8.84
CA TYR A 142 11.86 -13.57 8.81
C TYR A 142 11.57 -14.09 10.20
N GLY A 143 10.32 -14.26 10.55
CA GLY A 143 9.87 -14.69 11.87
C GLY A 143 8.60 -13.94 12.27
N ASP A 144 8.48 -13.55 13.55
CA ASP A 144 7.36 -12.70 14.01
C ASP A 144 7.41 -11.31 13.37
N VAL A 145 8.61 -10.88 12.94
CA VAL A 145 8.84 -9.69 12.14
C VAL A 145 9.37 -10.12 10.78
N HIS A 146 8.55 -9.95 9.74
CA HIS A 146 9.02 -10.04 8.36
C HIS A 146 9.39 -8.64 7.90
N LEU A 147 10.59 -8.46 7.37
CA LEU A 147 11.06 -7.19 6.83
C LEU A 147 11.81 -7.44 5.54
N SER A 148 11.49 -6.67 4.51
CA SER A 148 12.10 -6.72 3.20
C SER A 148 12.49 -5.31 2.74
N PHE A 149 13.62 -5.19 2.09
CA PHE A 149 13.91 -4.03 1.24
C PHE A 149 12.96 -4.09 0.04
N HIS A 150 12.38 -2.95 -0.31
CA HIS A 150 11.42 -2.82 -1.39
C HIS A 150 11.79 -1.68 -2.32
N SER A 151 11.83 -1.92 -3.62
CA SER A 151 12.16 -0.93 -4.63
C SER A 151 11.39 -1.19 -5.91
N SER A 152 10.84 -0.13 -6.52
CA SER A 152 10.11 -0.26 -7.79
C SER A 152 10.42 0.92 -8.72
N LEU A 153 10.41 0.66 -10.02
CA LEU A 153 10.57 1.68 -11.05
C LEU A 153 9.30 1.75 -11.89
N PHE A 154 8.61 2.90 -11.88
CA PHE A 154 7.34 3.11 -12.55
C PHE A 154 7.45 4.03 -13.75
N LEU A 155 6.77 3.65 -14.82
CA LEU A 155 6.36 4.55 -15.90
C LEU A 155 4.95 5.04 -15.60
N LEU A 156 4.80 6.34 -15.41
CA LEU A 156 3.55 7.00 -15.03
C LEU A 156 2.93 7.69 -16.24
N ARG A 157 1.62 7.56 -16.38
CA ARG A 157 0.83 8.33 -17.33
C ARG A 157 -0.15 9.21 -16.57
N ALA A 158 -0.32 10.43 -17.03
CA ALA A 158 -1.32 11.36 -16.53
C ALA A 158 -2.18 11.87 -17.69
N PRO A 159 -3.37 12.44 -17.42
CA PRO A 159 -4.16 13.09 -18.44
C PRO A 159 -3.40 14.21 -19.14
N ASP A 160 -3.61 14.36 -20.45
CA ASP A 160 -3.09 15.52 -21.17
C ASP A 160 -3.52 16.84 -20.47
N PRO A 161 -2.63 17.85 -20.39
CA PRO A 161 -1.34 18.00 -21.09
C PRO A 161 -0.11 17.51 -20.31
N LEU A 162 -0.25 16.73 -19.25
CA LEU A 162 0.89 16.30 -18.44
C LEU A 162 1.75 15.26 -19.19
N PRO A 163 3.09 15.39 -19.14
CA PRO A 163 3.99 14.43 -19.78
C PRO A 163 3.98 13.08 -19.07
N ALA A 164 4.51 12.06 -19.73
CA ALA A 164 4.76 10.78 -19.08
C ALA A 164 5.92 10.90 -18.09
N GLY A 165 5.70 10.46 -16.85
CA GLY A 165 6.70 10.49 -15.76
C GLY A 165 7.43 9.17 -15.59
N VAL A 166 8.56 9.23 -14.90
CA VAL A 166 9.29 8.07 -14.38
C VAL A 166 9.52 8.29 -12.90
N MET A 167 9.10 7.34 -12.08
CA MET A 167 9.26 7.39 -10.62
C MET A 167 10.00 6.15 -10.14
N TRP A 168 11.01 6.36 -9.33
CA TRP A 168 11.69 5.31 -8.59
C TRP A 168 11.21 5.35 -7.14
N THR A 169 10.76 4.21 -6.61
CA THR A 169 10.41 4.10 -5.19
C THR A 169 11.43 3.21 -4.48
N VAL A 170 11.71 3.55 -3.24
CA VAL A 170 12.60 2.79 -2.37
C VAL A 170 12.10 2.87 -0.94
N GLY A 171 12.14 1.75 -0.24
CA GLY A 171 11.67 1.68 1.13
C GLY A 171 11.80 0.29 1.75
N LEU A 172 10.97 0.05 2.74
CA LEU A 172 10.92 -1.21 3.48
C LEU A 172 9.47 -1.72 3.47
N SER A 173 9.29 -2.97 3.12
CA SER A 173 8.00 -3.64 3.26
C SER A 173 8.07 -4.62 4.42
N GLY A 174 7.08 -4.63 5.29
CA GLY A 174 7.15 -5.51 6.45
C GLY A 174 5.79 -5.92 7.00
N LYS A 175 5.85 -6.95 7.85
CA LYS A 175 4.71 -7.49 8.57
C LYS A 175 5.14 -7.86 9.99
N LEU A 176 4.42 -7.31 10.95
CA LEU A 176 4.57 -7.62 12.38
C LEU A 176 3.42 -8.53 12.80
N HIS A 177 3.74 -9.74 13.27
CA HIS A 177 2.77 -10.65 13.85
C HIS A 177 2.67 -10.41 15.36
N PHE A 178 1.55 -9.88 15.81
CA PHE A 178 1.28 -9.70 17.24
C PHE A 178 0.76 -11.00 17.87
N THR A 179 -0.05 -11.72 17.11
CA THR A 179 -0.59 -13.04 17.46
C THR A 179 -0.86 -13.84 16.18
N ASP A 180 -1.25 -15.08 16.31
CA ASP A 180 -1.69 -15.93 15.18
C ASP A 180 -2.89 -15.35 14.40
N ALA A 181 -3.63 -14.43 15.02
CA ALA A 181 -4.83 -13.84 14.44
C ALA A 181 -4.69 -12.34 14.13
N VAL A 182 -3.59 -11.69 14.52
CA VAL A 182 -3.42 -10.25 14.37
C VAL A 182 -2.04 -9.92 13.82
N ALA A 183 -1.99 -9.20 12.71
CA ALA A 183 -0.74 -8.68 12.15
C ALA A 183 -0.91 -7.27 11.60
N LEU A 184 0.18 -6.50 11.62
CA LEU A 184 0.28 -5.19 11.01
C LEU A 184 1.22 -5.27 9.80
N LEU A 185 0.73 -4.91 8.62
CA LEU A 185 1.54 -4.71 7.44
C LEU A 185 1.86 -3.23 7.30
N PHE A 186 3.07 -2.93 6.84
CA PHE A 186 3.53 -1.58 6.53
C PHE A 186 4.47 -1.64 5.33
N ASP A 187 4.49 -0.57 4.54
CA ASP A 187 5.33 -0.46 3.34
C ASP A 187 5.77 0.99 3.12
N PRO A 188 6.51 1.61 4.08
CA PRO A 188 7.00 2.97 3.93
C PRO A 188 7.99 3.06 2.78
N GLN A 189 7.71 3.96 1.83
CA GLN A 189 8.52 4.21 0.66
C GLN A 189 8.66 5.69 0.38
N ILE A 190 9.81 6.07 -0.18
CA ILE A 190 10.04 7.36 -0.82
C ILE A 190 9.96 7.15 -2.32
N GLY A 191 9.12 7.93 -2.99
CA GLY A 191 9.04 8.00 -4.44
C GLY A 191 9.85 9.19 -4.94
N ILE A 192 10.85 8.93 -5.77
CA ILE A 192 11.73 9.93 -6.37
C ILE A 192 11.36 10.06 -7.84
N SER A 193 10.90 11.23 -8.23
CA SER A 193 10.61 11.53 -9.62
C SER A 193 11.90 11.69 -10.40
N LEU A 194 12.14 10.84 -11.39
CA LEU A 194 13.33 10.86 -12.23
C LEU A 194 13.14 11.70 -13.49
N LYS A 195 11.90 11.91 -13.91
CA LYS A 195 11.56 12.66 -15.12
C LYS A 195 10.37 13.59 -14.86
N ASP A 196 10.41 14.79 -15.45
CA ASP A 196 9.36 15.80 -15.39
C ASP A 196 8.99 16.19 -13.94
N ARG A 197 10.01 16.51 -13.13
CA ARG A 197 9.92 16.81 -11.69
C ARG A 197 9.01 18.00 -11.37
N ASP A 198 8.72 18.85 -12.33
CA ASP A 198 7.76 19.94 -12.16
C ASP A 198 6.31 19.41 -12.11
N ALA A 199 6.01 18.41 -12.91
CA ALA A 199 4.72 17.75 -12.94
C ALA A 199 4.60 16.65 -11.87
N TYR A 200 5.67 15.88 -11.65
CA TYR A 200 5.74 14.77 -10.69
C TYR A 200 6.68 15.11 -9.55
N LYS A 201 6.15 15.31 -8.36
CA LYS A 201 6.96 15.62 -7.16
C LYS A 201 7.44 14.34 -6.48
N ASP A 202 8.54 14.50 -5.72
CA ASP A 202 8.99 13.43 -4.82
C ASP A 202 7.92 13.22 -3.73
N MET A 203 7.62 11.96 -3.42
CA MET A 203 6.48 11.56 -2.59
C MET A 203 6.93 10.72 -1.40
N LEU A 204 6.23 10.83 -0.31
CA LEU A 204 6.26 9.88 0.81
C LEU A 204 5.01 9.01 0.75
N TYR A 205 5.19 7.70 0.92
CA TYR A 205 4.13 6.70 1.06
C TYR A 205 4.36 5.91 2.32
N VAL A 206 3.41 5.88 3.23
CA VAL A 206 3.45 5.08 4.47
C VAL A 206 2.13 4.35 4.63
N PRO A 207 1.84 3.34 3.79
CA PRO A 207 0.64 2.53 3.94
C PRO A 207 0.73 1.64 5.18
N LEU A 208 -0.38 1.50 5.88
CA LEU A 208 -0.55 0.65 7.06
C LEU A 208 -1.82 -0.20 6.89
N GLU A 209 -1.71 -1.50 7.16
CA GLU A 209 -2.83 -2.43 7.11
C GLU A 209 -2.83 -3.31 8.36
N LEU A 210 -3.80 -3.13 9.25
CA LEU A 210 -4.03 -4.05 10.35
C LEU A 210 -4.90 -5.21 9.85
N GLN A 211 -4.41 -6.44 10.00
CA GLN A 211 -5.11 -7.67 9.63
C GLN A 211 -5.61 -8.39 10.87
N LEU A 212 -6.88 -8.83 10.81
CA LEU A 212 -7.54 -9.62 11.86
C LEU A 212 -8.10 -10.90 11.23
N GLN A 213 -7.57 -12.06 11.61
CA GLN A 213 -8.08 -13.35 11.15
C GLN A 213 -9.37 -13.71 11.91
N ALA A 214 -10.51 -13.52 11.27
CA ALA A 214 -11.83 -13.80 11.87
C ALA A 214 -12.17 -15.29 11.85
N SER A 215 -11.68 -16.04 10.85
CA SER A 215 -11.83 -17.49 10.73
C SER A 215 -10.71 -18.06 9.85
N ARG A 216 -10.64 -19.39 9.68
CA ARG A 216 -9.66 -20.00 8.77
C ARG A 216 -9.77 -19.49 7.32
N ALA A 217 -10.96 -19.09 6.91
CA ALA A 217 -11.23 -18.65 5.54
C ALA A 217 -11.32 -17.12 5.39
N VAL A 218 -11.47 -16.36 6.47
CA VAL A 218 -11.77 -14.92 6.37
C VAL A 218 -10.88 -14.09 7.26
N ALA A 219 -10.23 -13.08 6.65
CA ALA A 219 -9.50 -12.02 7.33
C ALA A 219 -10.16 -10.66 7.08
N LEU A 220 -10.27 -9.86 8.12
CA LEU A 220 -10.68 -8.46 8.06
C LEU A 220 -9.44 -7.57 8.00
N LYS A 221 -9.55 -6.41 7.36
CA LYS A 221 -8.47 -5.44 7.20
C LYS A 221 -8.95 -4.05 7.58
N LEU A 222 -8.19 -3.37 8.41
CA LEU A 222 -8.30 -1.93 8.62
C LEU A 222 -7.13 -1.27 7.89
N LEU A 223 -7.45 -0.35 7.01
CA LEU A 223 -6.51 0.28 6.10
C LEU A 223 -6.33 1.75 6.49
N SER A 224 -5.09 2.21 6.61
CA SER A 224 -4.76 3.60 6.85
C SER A 224 -3.37 3.92 6.31
N GLY A 225 -2.87 5.12 6.57
CA GLY A 225 -1.52 5.50 6.16
C GLY A 225 -1.37 7.00 5.98
N VAL A 226 -0.21 7.39 5.50
CA VAL A 226 0.09 8.77 5.12
C VAL A 226 0.75 8.77 3.76
N THR A 227 0.32 9.69 2.89
CA THR A 227 0.98 9.97 1.61
C THR A 227 1.02 11.47 1.40
N GLY A 228 2.03 11.97 0.70
CA GLY A 228 2.14 13.39 0.41
C GLY A 228 3.47 13.76 -0.26
N GLN A 229 3.56 14.98 -0.77
CA GLN A 229 4.79 15.48 -1.38
C GLN A 229 5.85 15.73 -0.31
N LEU A 230 7.06 15.22 -0.50
CA LEU A 230 8.16 15.38 0.46
C LEU A 230 8.51 16.84 0.73
N SER A 231 8.54 17.67 -0.31
CA SER A 231 8.90 19.10 -0.20
C SER A 231 7.89 19.94 0.58
N SER A 232 6.65 19.48 0.72
CA SER A 232 5.55 20.21 1.34
C SER A 232 4.61 19.28 2.11
N LEU A 233 5.15 18.26 2.76
CA LEU A 233 4.37 17.20 3.42
C LEU A 233 3.36 17.78 4.42
N GLY A 234 3.74 18.83 5.18
CA GLY A 234 2.85 19.50 6.13
C GLY A 234 1.57 20.09 5.52
N ASP A 235 1.57 20.37 4.22
CA ASP A 235 0.46 21.00 3.49
C ASP A 235 -0.21 20.07 2.46
N THR A 236 0.45 18.96 2.09
CA THR A 236 -0.01 18.08 1.02
C THR A 236 -0.31 16.67 1.47
N TYR A 237 -0.23 16.36 2.78
CA TYR A 237 -0.47 15.01 3.24
C TYR A 237 -1.92 14.59 3.10
N GLN A 238 -2.11 13.32 2.80
CA GLN A 238 -3.38 12.62 2.77
C GLN A 238 -3.35 11.49 3.78
N VAL A 239 -4.45 11.29 4.48
CA VAL A 239 -4.65 10.15 5.39
C VAL A 239 -5.89 9.40 4.90
N PRO A 240 -5.69 8.36 4.10
CA PRO A 240 -6.78 7.47 3.70
C PRO A 240 -7.21 6.60 4.88
N VAL A 241 -8.48 6.21 4.89
CA VAL A 241 -9.03 5.25 5.85
C VAL A 241 -9.96 4.30 5.12
N GLY A 242 -9.78 3.00 5.34
CA GLY A 242 -10.57 2.00 4.65
C GLY A 242 -10.76 0.71 5.44
N LEU A 243 -11.69 -0.09 4.96
CA LEU A 243 -11.98 -1.42 5.44
C LEU A 243 -11.85 -2.41 4.29
N GLY A 244 -11.40 -3.60 4.59
CA GLY A 244 -11.33 -4.70 3.64
C GLY A 244 -11.69 -6.03 4.27
N VAL A 245 -12.01 -6.96 3.41
CA VAL A 245 -12.19 -8.37 3.76
C VAL A 245 -11.48 -9.21 2.70
N VAL A 246 -10.83 -10.29 3.12
CA VAL A 246 -10.25 -11.29 2.23
C VAL A 246 -10.79 -12.66 2.62
N ALA A 247 -11.34 -13.36 1.64
CA ALA A 247 -11.78 -14.74 1.75
C ALA A 247 -10.77 -15.65 1.04
N ASN A 248 -10.21 -16.61 1.77
CA ASN A 248 -9.39 -17.69 1.23
C ASN A 248 -10.34 -18.76 0.66
N LEU A 249 -10.53 -18.77 -0.65
CA LEU A 249 -11.44 -19.71 -1.32
C LEU A 249 -10.80 -21.10 -1.45
N THR A 250 -9.50 -21.12 -1.76
CA THR A 250 -8.66 -22.31 -1.79
C THR A 250 -7.25 -21.93 -1.31
N PRO A 251 -6.32 -22.88 -1.07
CA PRO A 251 -4.95 -22.56 -0.74
C PRO A 251 -4.27 -21.58 -1.73
N ASN A 252 -4.68 -21.63 -2.99
CA ASN A 252 -4.07 -20.88 -4.09
C ASN A 252 -4.90 -19.69 -4.56
N LEU A 253 -6.11 -19.48 -3.99
CA LEU A 253 -7.06 -18.48 -4.50
C LEU A 253 -7.67 -17.69 -3.36
N ASP A 254 -7.48 -16.36 -3.37
CA ASP A 254 -8.16 -15.46 -2.48
C ASP A 254 -9.03 -14.47 -3.25
N LEU A 255 -10.15 -14.12 -2.66
CA LEU A 255 -11.02 -13.03 -3.10
C LEU A 255 -11.03 -11.94 -2.02
N GLY A 256 -10.71 -10.72 -2.41
CA GLY A 256 -10.73 -9.56 -1.52
C GLY A 256 -11.71 -8.49 -1.98
N LEU A 257 -12.31 -7.81 -1.02
CA LEU A 257 -13.10 -6.60 -1.23
C LEU A 257 -12.57 -5.52 -0.30
N ARG A 258 -12.48 -4.29 -0.78
CA ARG A 258 -12.12 -3.13 0.04
C ARG A 258 -12.98 -1.93 -0.31
N PHE A 259 -13.18 -1.09 0.68
CA PHE A 259 -13.76 0.24 0.53
C PHE A 259 -12.89 1.24 1.30
N SER A 260 -12.58 2.38 0.70
CA SER A 260 -11.78 3.41 1.35
C SER A 260 -12.30 4.81 1.07
N PHE A 261 -12.10 5.70 2.05
CA PHE A 261 -12.08 7.14 1.87
C PHE A 261 -10.65 7.53 1.54
N ASP A 262 -10.43 8.15 0.39
CA ASP A 262 -9.07 8.34 -0.15
C ASP A 262 -8.28 9.42 0.60
N ASN A 263 -8.98 10.36 1.27
CA ASN A 263 -8.35 11.39 2.10
C ASN A 263 -9.27 11.84 3.23
N LEU A 264 -9.49 11.01 4.23
CA LEU A 264 -10.44 11.33 5.30
C LEU A 264 -9.91 12.42 6.25
N LEU A 265 -8.61 12.43 6.57
CA LEU A 265 -8.03 13.29 7.60
C LEU A 265 -6.90 14.21 7.08
N GLY A 266 -6.58 14.18 5.80
CA GLY A 266 -5.45 14.92 5.23
C GLY A 266 -5.71 16.40 4.96
N LYS A 267 -4.67 17.10 4.51
CA LYS A 267 -4.68 18.53 4.16
C LYS A 267 -4.76 18.83 2.68
N VAL A 268 -4.82 17.84 1.80
CA VAL A 268 -4.80 18.10 0.35
C VAL A 268 -5.90 19.07 -0.06
N PRO A 269 -5.54 20.12 -0.80
CA PRO A 269 -6.44 21.21 -1.10
C PRO A 269 -7.56 20.91 -2.06
N ALA A 270 -7.48 19.89 -2.86
CA ALA A 270 -8.37 19.73 -3.99
C ALA A 270 -9.52 18.75 -3.74
N VAL A 271 -10.37 19.03 -2.77
CA VAL A 271 -11.74 18.53 -2.85
C VAL A 271 -12.47 19.43 -3.86
N PRO A 272 -13.00 18.89 -4.96
CA PRO A 272 -13.76 19.71 -5.92
C PRO A 272 -14.85 20.52 -5.22
N PRO A 273 -15.17 21.73 -5.70
CA PRO A 273 -16.20 22.55 -5.10
C PRO A 273 -17.52 21.78 -4.95
N GLY A 274 -18.09 21.82 -3.74
CA GLY A 274 -19.34 21.13 -3.43
C GLY A 274 -19.21 19.66 -2.99
N LEU A 275 -17.98 19.11 -2.91
CA LEU A 275 -17.70 17.81 -2.31
C LEU A 275 -17.07 17.97 -0.92
N SER A 276 -17.26 16.98 -0.08
CA SER A 276 -16.57 16.81 1.21
C SER A 276 -15.51 15.72 1.08
N ARG A 277 -14.63 15.60 2.08
CA ARG A 277 -13.64 14.51 2.12
C ARG A 277 -14.28 13.12 2.16
N THR A 278 -15.44 13.01 2.78
CA THR A 278 -16.21 11.77 2.83
C THR A 278 -16.87 11.42 1.50
N ASP A 279 -16.87 12.32 0.53
CA ASP A 279 -17.38 12.09 -0.81
C ASP A 279 -16.33 11.48 -1.75
N LEU A 280 -15.04 11.51 -1.38
CA LEU A 280 -13.92 10.89 -2.13
C LEU A 280 -13.73 9.46 -1.66
N ARG A 281 -14.12 8.50 -2.48
CA ARG A 281 -14.18 7.08 -2.12
C ARG A 281 -13.69 6.19 -3.25
N SER A 282 -13.10 5.07 -2.89
CA SER A 282 -12.76 4.01 -3.82
C SER A 282 -13.28 2.66 -3.35
N LEU A 283 -13.62 1.81 -4.32
CA LEU A 283 -13.98 0.41 -4.13
C LEU A 283 -13.00 -0.44 -4.91
N GLY A 284 -12.50 -1.49 -4.30
CA GLY A 284 -11.58 -2.44 -4.93
C GLY A 284 -12.03 -3.87 -4.74
N LEU A 285 -12.08 -4.63 -5.82
CA LEU A 285 -12.15 -6.08 -5.79
C LEU A 285 -10.76 -6.62 -6.14
N LEU A 286 -10.28 -7.57 -5.36
CA LEU A 286 -8.96 -8.18 -5.51
C LEU A 286 -9.11 -9.68 -5.67
N LEU A 287 -8.59 -10.22 -6.76
CA LEU A 287 -8.38 -11.64 -6.96
C LEU A 287 -6.88 -11.94 -6.86
N THR A 288 -6.49 -12.84 -5.95
CA THR A 288 -5.11 -13.30 -5.83
C THR A 288 -5.02 -14.77 -6.18
N ILE A 289 -4.18 -15.10 -7.15
CA ILE A 289 -3.91 -16.46 -7.62
C ILE A 289 -2.45 -16.78 -7.34
N ARG A 290 -2.17 -17.99 -6.84
CA ARG A 290 -0.81 -18.49 -6.56
C ARG A 290 -0.61 -19.86 -7.22
N SER A 291 0.57 -20.10 -7.73
CA SER A 291 0.91 -21.38 -8.38
C SER A 291 2.36 -21.77 -8.11
#